data_bdfe08db57dfd7816add89a213c35b4b
#
_entry.id   bdfe08db57dfd7816add89a213c35b4b
#
_cell.length_a   1.000
_cell.length_b   1.000
_cell.length_c   1.000
_cell.angle_alpha   90.00
_cell.angle_beta   90.00
_cell.angle_gamma   90.00
#
_symmetry.space_group_name_H-M   'P 1'
#
loop_
_entity.id
_entity.type
_entity.pdbx_description
1 polymer ?
#
loop_
_entity_poly.entity_id
_entity_poly.type
_entity_poly.pdbx_seq_one_letter_code
_entity_poly.pdbx_strand_id
1 'polypeptide(L)'
;MKDLRERSPRVHCITNYVTAGDVANMVLAAGGSPVMAQGLHEVEDVTSICSSLVLNLGTLEEKTIPAMEAAGRKAAVLGLPVILDPVGATASRFRRQTAIDMIRKAAPSVIRGNEAEIRALNQELRGHEAGNTCGVDSGTFGTIESRLETACSLRDLTGAVVVMTGEEDVVAGKERRFIVRNGHPWMARITGSGCMLDGLMGAFCGLYGELGPDGPLEEAVVMALSAHGLCGELAAGDTAGRGGGTGTFRMYLMDKMSLLDDETLERGKKIEIR
;
A
#
# COMPACT_ATOMS: atom_id res chain seq x y z
N MET A 1 -0.55 -16.29 6.43
CA MET A 1 -0.04 -15.78 7.73
C MET A 1 1.09 -16.63 8.30
N LYS A 2 0.98 -17.97 8.26
CA LYS A 2 2.03 -18.86 8.79
C LYS A 2 3.39 -18.62 8.10
N ASP A 3 3.43 -18.70 6.78
CA ASP A 3 4.68 -18.52 6.03
C ASP A 3 5.30 -17.12 6.25
N LEU A 4 4.47 -16.09 6.39
CA LEU A 4 4.92 -14.73 6.66
C LEU A 4 5.64 -14.64 8.01
N ARG A 5 5.11 -15.31 9.05
CA ARG A 5 5.73 -15.37 10.38
C ARG A 5 6.98 -16.25 10.41
N GLU A 6 6.99 -17.37 9.69
CA GLU A 6 8.14 -18.28 9.64
C GLU A 6 9.33 -17.67 8.86
N ARG A 7 9.07 -16.98 7.76
CA ARG A 7 10.11 -16.36 6.91
C ARG A 7 10.51 -14.97 7.33
N SER A 8 9.61 -14.24 7.99
CA SER A 8 9.82 -12.87 8.48
C SER A 8 10.49 -11.94 7.45
N PRO A 9 9.83 -11.70 6.29
CA PRO A 9 10.40 -10.88 5.22
C PRO A 9 10.76 -9.49 5.72
N ARG A 10 11.95 -9.02 5.36
CA ARG A 10 12.40 -7.68 5.72
C ARG A 10 11.81 -6.65 4.77
N VAL A 11 11.17 -5.64 5.32
CA VAL A 11 10.51 -4.56 4.57
C VAL A 11 11.26 -3.26 4.81
N HIS A 12 11.94 -2.75 3.79
CA HIS A 12 12.51 -1.41 3.86
C HIS A 12 11.40 -0.38 3.68
N CYS A 13 11.17 0.46 4.69
CA CYS A 13 10.13 1.49 4.66
C CYS A 13 10.73 2.88 4.70
N ILE A 14 10.64 3.61 3.59
CA ILE A 14 10.84 5.06 3.55
C ILE A 14 9.43 5.67 3.55
N THR A 15 8.95 5.99 4.73
CA THR A 15 7.57 6.41 4.97
C THR A 15 7.49 7.73 5.73
N ASN A 16 6.29 8.25 5.90
CA ASN A 16 6.05 9.52 6.57
C ASN A 16 6.22 9.42 8.10
N TYR A 17 6.67 10.51 8.71
CA TYR A 17 6.96 10.54 10.16
C TYR A 17 5.70 10.50 11.04
N VAL A 18 4.53 10.82 10.50
CA VAL A 18 3.27 10.79 11.26
C VAL A 18 2.86 9.38 11.62
N THR A 19 3.15 8.42 10.73
CA THR A 19 2.67 7.03 10.84
C THR A 19 3.77 6.00 10.86
N ALA A 20 5.04 6.40 10.86
CA ALA A 20 6.19 5.48 10.80
C ALA A 20 6.13 4.38 11.88
N GLY A 21 5.79 4.75 13.12
CA GLY A 21 5.64 3.77 14.21
C GLY A 21 4.50 2.78 13.98
N ASP A 22 3.39 3.22 13.39
CA ASP A 22 2.24 2.36 13.07
C ASP A 22 2.55 1.40 11.92
N VAL A 23 3.25 1.89 10.90
CA VAL A 23 3.73 1.07 9.78
C VAL A 23 4.64 -0.04 10.29
N ALA A 24 5.65 0.32 11.12
CA ALA A 24 6.55 -0.66 11.70
C ALA A 24 5.81 -1.70 12.56
N ASN A 25 4.90 -1.26 13.43
CA ASN A 25 4.13 -2.16 14.28
C ASN A 25 3.18 -3.06 13.49
N MET A 26 2.59 -2.57 12.40
CA MET A 26 1.72 -3.38 11.53
C MET A 26 2.53 -4.49 10.82
N VAL A 27 3.71 -4.17 10.31
CA VAL A 27 4.62 -5.17 9.71
C VAL A 27 5.03 -6.22 10.74
N LEU A 28 5.40 -5.80 11.96
CA LEU A 28 5.74 -6.72 13.07
C LEU A 28 4.54 -7.58 13.46
N ALA A 29 3.35 -7.00 13.60
CA ALA A 29 2.13 -7.73 13.94
C ALA A 29 1.79 -8.81 12.90
N ALA A 30 2.04 -8.55 11.64
CA ALA A 30 1.86 -9.52 10.57
C ALA A 30 2.91 -10.65 10.57
N GLY A 31 4.07 -10.42 11.20
CA GLY A 31 5.20 -11.35 11.26
C GLY A 31 6.38 -10.98 10.37
N GLY A 32 6.34 -9.83 9.69
CA GLY A 32 7.47 -9.28 8.93
C GLY A 32 8.47 -8.53 9.83
N SER A 33 9.56 -8.07 9.24
CA SER A 33 10.64 -7.32 9.91
C SER A 33 10.83 -5.95 9.24
N PRO A 34 10.32 -4.84 9.82
CA PRO A 34 10.44 -3.52 9.23
C PRO A 34 11.83 -2.92 9.44
N VAL A 35 12.38 -2.25 8.44
CA VAL A 35 13.59 -1.44 8.53
C VAL A 35 13.26 -0.01 8.12
N MET A 36 13.34 0.92 9.09
CA MET A 36 12.92 2.32 8.94
C MET A 36 14.14 3.20 8.68
N ALA A 37 14.78 3.07 7.50
CA ALA A 37 15.96 3.82 7.12
C ALA A 37 15.63 4.81 5.98
N GLN A 38 16.09 6.05 6.08
CA GLN A 38 15.87 7.09 5.08
C GLN A 38 17.09 7.98 4.81
N GLY A 39 18.24 7.63 5.40
CA GLY A 39 19.48 8.34 5.17
C GLY A 39 20.06 8.02 3.79
N LEU A 40 20.35 9.06 2.97
CA LEU A 40 20.84 8.88 1.60
C LEU A 40 22.07 7.96 1.51
N HIS A 41 22.92 7.99 2.53
CA HIS A 41 24.17 7.22 2.54
C HIS A 41 24.02 5.76 3.00
N GLU A 42 22.82 5.35 3.44
CA GLU A 42 22.56 3.99 3.93
C GLU A 42 21.48 3.23 3.13
N VAL A 43 20.59 3.97 2.42
CA VAL A 43 19.39 3.36 1.84
C VAL A 43 19.69 2.25 0.83
N GLU A 44 20.78 2.32 0.08
CA GLU A 44 21.13 1.25 -0.87
C GLU A 44 21.60 -0.01 -0.15
N ASP A 45 22.38 0.13 0.93
CA ASP A 45 22.82 -1.00 1.74
C ASP A 45 21.63 -1.66 2.44
N VAL A 46 20.76 -0.84 3.05
CA VAL A 46 19.54 -1.32 3.70
C VAL A 46 18.61 -2.01 2.71
N THR A 47 18.37 -1.42 1.54
CA THR A 47 17.55 -2.07 0.50
C THR A 47 18.12 -3.44 0.10
N SER A 48 19.46 -3.56 0.06
CA SER A 48 20.14 -4.79 -0.37
C SER A 48 19.91 -5.99 0.55
N ILE A 49 19.55 -5.76 1.80
CA ILE A 49 19.28 -6.83 2.79
C ILE A 49 17.78 -7.06 3.03
N CYS A 50 16.92 -6.36 2.30
CA CYS A 50 15.47 -6.45 2.45
C CYS A 50 14.83 -7.29 1.33
N SER A 51 13.61 -7.75 1.57
CA SER A 51 12.80 -8.53 0.63
C SER A 51 11.86 -7.64 -0.20
N SER A 52 11.63 -6.39 0.22
CA SER A 52 10.78 -5.41 -0.46
C SER A 52 11.10 -3.98 -0.03
N LEU A 53 10.62 -3.01 -0.82
CA LEU A 53 10.74 -1.57 -0.54
C LEU A 53 9.37 -0.90 -0.56
N VAL A 54 9.08 -0.09 0.45
CA VAL A 54 7.89 0.78 0.54
C VAL A 54 8.33 2.24 0.45
N LEU A 55 7.77 2.97 -0.51
CA LEU A 55 7.96 4.39 -0.73
C LEU A 55 6.61 5.11 -0.52
N ASN A 56 6.45 5.81 0.60
CA ASN A 56 5.25 6.57 0.91
C ASN A 56 5.55 8.07 0.90
N LEU A 57 4.85 8.83 0.05
CA LEU A 57 5.07 10.26 -0.16
C LEU A 57 4.34 11.16 0.86
N GLY A 58 3.84 10.61 1.96
CA GLY A 58 3.32 11.41 3.07
C GLY A 58 4.41 12.27 3.71
N THR A 59 4.06 13.46 4.23
CA THR A 59 5.03 14.42 4.81
C THR A 59 6.30 14.59 3.98
N LEU A 60 6.14 14.69 2.65
CA LEU A 60 7.23 14.73 1.69
C LEU A 60 8.15 15.94 1.92
N GLU A 61 9.45 15.69 2.04
CA GLU A 61 10.50 16.70 2.12
C GLU A 61 11.50 16.53 0.97
N GLU A 62 11.98 17.64 0.41
CA GLU A 62 12.93 17.63 -0.72
C GLU A 62 14.18 16.78 -0.42
N LYS A 63 14.63 16.79 0.84
CA LYS A 63 15.84 16.06 1.27
C LYS A 63 15.67 14.53 1.26
N THR A 64 14.42 14.01 1.31
CA THR A 64 14.15 12.56 1.31
C THR A 64 14.02 11.98 -0.11
N ILE A 65 13.74 12.83 -1.10
CA ILE A 65 13.54 12.39 -2.50
C ILE A 65 14.77 11.66 -3.06
N PRO A 66 16.01 12.18 -2.92
CA PRO A 66 17.20 11.46 -3.40
C PRO A 66 17.38 10.08 -2.78
N ALA A 67 17.06 9.91 -1.49
CA ALA A 67 17.11 8.62 -0.80
C ALA A 67 16.07 7.63 -1.35
N MET A 68 14.83 8.09 -1.58
CA MET A 68 13.77 7.28 -2.20
C MET A 68 14.18 6.83 -3.61
N GLU A 69 14.75 7.73 -4.42
CA GLU A 69 15.23 7.41 -5.76
C GLU A 69 16.39 6.39 -5.73
N ALA A 70 17.35 6.55 -4.82
CA ALA A 70 18.48 5.64 -4.68
C ALA A 70 18.00 4.24 -4.25
N ALA A 71 17.16 4.16 -3.22
CA ALA A 71 16.55 2.91 -2.77
C ALA A 71 15.73 2.24 -3.88
N GLY A 72 14.92 3.01 -4.61
CA GLY A 72 14.12 2.51 -5.73
C GLY A 72 14.95 1.92 -6.86
N ARG A 73 16.01 2.62 -7.29
CA ARG A 73 16.95 2.10 -8.29
C ARG A 73 17.63 0.82 -7.81
N LYS A 74 18.03 0.79 -6.54
CA LYS A 74 18.66 -0.40 -5.94
C LYS A 74 17.71 -1.58 -5.90
N ALA A 75 16.45 -1.36 -5.51
CA ALA A 75 15.41 -2.38 -5.51
C ALA A 75 15.17 -2.93 -6.92
N ALA A 76 15.09 -2.06 -7.94
CA ALA A 76 14.92 -2.47 -9.34
C ALA A 76 16.09 -3.34 -9.84
N VAL A 77 17.34 -3.00 -9.51
CA VAL A 77 18.52 -3.83 -9.86
C VAL A 77 18.46 -5.21 -9.21
N LEU A 78 17.92 -5.29 -7.99
CA LEU A 78 17.82 -6.54 -7.23
C LEU A 78 16.53 -7.33 -7.55
N GLY A 79 15.62 -6.78 -8.37
CA GLY A 79 14.32 -7.40 -8.65
C GLY A 79 13.38 -7.44 -7.45
N LEU A 80 13.58 -6.57 -6.46
CA LEU A 80 12.73 -6.49 -5.28
C LEU A 80 11.40 -5.79 -5.61
N PRO A 81 10.26 -6.26 -5.07
CA PRO A 81 9.01 -5.54 -5.20
C PRO A 81 9.08 -4.17 -4.51
N VAL A 82 8.61 -3.15 -5.23
CA VAL A 82 8.53 -1.77 -4.75
C VAL A 82 7.07 -1.35 -4.68
N ILE A 83 6.62 -0.93 -3.51
CA ILE A 83 5.28 -0.41 -3.26
C ILE A 83 5.37 1.12 -3.18
N LEU A 84 4.64 1.83 -4.05
CA LEU A 84 4.55 3.28 -4.05
C LEU A 84 3.18 3.75 -3.60
N ASP A 85 3.13 4.56 -2.55
CA ASP A 85 1.93 5.30 -2.12
C ASP A 85 2.13 6.80 -2.41
N PRO A 86 1.43 7.35 -3.42
CA PRO A 86 1.55 8.75 -3.85
C PRO A 86 0.72 9.69 -2.98
N VAL A 87 0.78 9.55 -1.66
CA VAL A 87 0.00 10.35 -0.71
C VAL A 87 -0.02 11.82 -1.06
N GLY A 88 -1.22 12.35 -1.30
CA GLY A 88 -1.42 13.77 -1.56
C GLY A 88 -0.96 14.22 -2.95
N ALA A 89 -0.88 13.35 -3.95
CA ALA A 89 -0.59 13.72 -5.34
C ALA A 89 -1.61 14.72 -5.91
N THR A 90 -2.80 14.80 -5.34
CA THR A 90 -3.83 15.81 -5.65
C THR A 90 -3.63 17.12 -4.91
N ALA A 91 -2.93 17.12 -3.79
CA ALA A 91 -2.81 18.28 -2.90
C ALA A 91 -1.82 19.34 -3.42
N SER A 92 -0.78 18.94 -4.17
CA SER A 92 0.18 19.88 -4.74
C SER A 92 0.85 19.35 -6.00
N ARG A 93 1.27 20.29 -6.87
CA ARG A 93 2.06 19.95 -8.06
C ARG A 93 3.38 19.27 -7.68
N PHE A 94 4.03 19.71 -6.61
CA PHE A 94 5.27 19.11 -6.11
C PHE A 94 5.11 17.61 -5.81
N ARG A 95 4.08 17.23 -5.05
CA ARG A 95 3.81 15.83 -4.72
C ARG A 95 3.47 15.00 -5.95
N ARG A 96 2.63 15.55 -6.84
CA ARG A 96 2.27 14.85 -8.07
C ARG A 96 3.47 14.63 -8.97
N GLN A 97 4.31 15.65 -9.16
CA GLN A 97 5.53 15.53 -9.97
C GLN A 97 6.49 14.51 -9.35
N THR A 98 6.68 14.54 -8.02
CA THR A 98 7.53 13.56 -7.33
C THR A 98 7.00 12.14 -7.50
N ALA A 99 5.67 11.93 -7.42
CA ALA A 99 5.08 10.62 -7.67
C ALA A 99 5.37 10.11 -9.10
N ILE A 100 5.23 10.98 -10.10
CA ILE A 100 5.57 10.65 -11.49
C ILE A 100 7.06 10.32 -11.65
N ASP A 101 7.94 11.10 -11.00
CA ASP A 101 9.37 10.85 -11.04
C ASP A 101 9.73 9.52 -10.36
N MET A 102 9.07 9.18 -9.24
CA MET A 102 9.23 7.86 -8.59
C MET A 102 8.77 6.72 -9.50
N ILE A 103 7.63 6.86 -10.19
CA ILE A 103 7.16 5.87 -11.16
C ILE A 103 8.23 5.61 -12.22
N ARG A 104 8.85 6.67 -12.75
CA ARG A 104 9.87 6.56 -13.80
C ARG A 104 11.21 6.02 -13.32
N LYS A 105 11.64 6.37 -12.10
CA LYS A 105 12.99 6.11 -11.58
C LYS A 105 13.08 4.85 -10.71
N ALA A 106 12.04 4.56 -9.93
CA ALA A 106 11.98 3.41 -9.04
C ALA A 106 11.23 2.23 -9.65
N ALA A 107 10.52 2.41 -10.78
CA ALA A 107 9.74 1.38 -11.48
C ALA A 107 8.92 0.52 -10.49
N PRO A 108 7.96 1.12 -9.74
CA PRO A 108 7.24 0.40 -8.70
C PRO A 108 6.50 -0.81 -9.26
N SER A 109 6.52 -1.90 -8.50
CA SER A 109 5.77 -3.12 -8.81
C SER A 109 4.30 -2.99 -8.44
N VAL A 110 4.01 -2.12 -7.44
CA VAL A 110 2.66 -1.82 -6.96
C VAL A 110 2.52 -0.31 -6.77
N ILE A 111 1.45 0.26 -7.28
CA ILE A 111 1.04 1.65 -7.01
C ILE A 111 -0.29 1.59 -6.27
N ARG A 112 -0.33 2.11 -5.04
CA ARG A 112 -1.53 2.12 -4.21
C ARG A 112 -1.91 3.55 -3.84
N GLY A 113 -3.16 3.92 -4.06
CA GLY A 113 -3.68 5.24 -3.70
C GLY A 113 -5.20 5.23 -3.58
N ASN A 114 -5.78 6.34 -3.15
CA ASN A 114 -7.22 6.54 -3.26
C ASN A 114 -7.62 6.87 -4.71
N GLU A 115 -8.93 6.92 -4.98
CA GLU A 115 -9.43 7.18 -6.34
C GLU A 115 -8.91 8.49 -6.93
N ALA A 116 -8.86 9.55 -6.14
CA ALA A 116 -8.42 10.87 -6.61
C ALA A 116 -6.92 10.86 -6.97
N GLU A 117 -6.08 10.21 -6.16
CA GLU A 117 -4.64 10.08 -6.40
C GLU A 117 -4.36 9.27 -7.66
N ILE A 118 -4.99 8.10 -7.81
CA ILE A 118 -4.79 7.23 -8.98
C ILE A 118 -5.28 7.92 -10.26
N ARG A 119 -6.42 8.61 -10.23
CA ARG A 119 -6.91 9.40 -11.36
C ARG A 119 -5.94 10.51 -11.75
N ALA A 120 -5.39 11.24 -10.77
CA ALA A 120 -4.44 12.32 -11.01
C ALA A 120 -3.16 11.82 -11.68
N LEU A 121 -2.61 10.68 -11.23
CA LEU A 121 -1.44 10.07 -11.84
C LEU A 121 -1.74 9.59 -13.27
N ASN A 122 -2.89 8.94 -13.48
CA ASN A 122 -3.29 8.46 -14.80
C ASN A 122 -3.44 9.61 -15.80
N GLN A 123 -4.04 10.73 -15.40
CA GLN A 123 -4.20 11.91 -16.23
C GLN A 123 -2.82 12.54 -16.58
N GLU A 124 -1.95 12.73 -15.60
CA GLU A 124 -0.63 13.32 -15.78
C GLU A 124 0.23 12.47 -16.74
N LEU A 125 0.24 11.14 -16.56
CA LEU A 125 1.01 10.24 -17.43
C LEU A 125 0.46 10.16 -18.86
N ARG A 126 -0.83 10.40 -19.06
CA ARG A 126 -1.44 10.51 -20.40
C ARG A 126 -1.18 11.85 -21.10
N GLY A 127 -0.50 12.81 -20.44
CA GLY A 127 -0.26 14.13 -20.98
C GLY A 127 -1.49 15.05 -20.99
N HIS A 128 -2.53 14.71 -20.24
CA HIS A 128 -3.64 15.61 -19.98
C HIS A 128 -3.27 16.45 -18.75
N GLU A 129 -3.20 17.78 -18.91
CA GLU A 129 -3.07 18.65 -17.74
C GLU A 129 -4.22 18.33 -16.78
N ALA A 130 -3.85 17.86 -15.59
CA ALA A 130 -4.82 17.68 -14.52
C ALA A 130 -5.39 19.04 -14.19
N GLY A 131 -6.60 19.33 -14.67
CA GLY A 131 -7.31 20.53 -14.28
C GLY A 131 -7.32 20.62 -12.76
N ASN A 132 -7.19 21.83 -12.20
CA ASN A 132 -7.21 22.08 -10.76
C ASN A 132 -8.51 21.58 -10.14
N THR A 133 -8.64 20.29 -9.93
CA THR A 133 -9.65 19.71 -9.05
C THR A 133 -9.12 19.85 -7.63
N CYS A 134 -9.26 21.06 -7.10
CA CYS A 134 -9.05 21.35 -5.69
C CYS A 134 -10.11 20.61 -4.89
N GLY A 135 -9.71 19.59 -4.13
CA GLY A 135 -10.62 18.92 -3.21
C GLY A 135 -10.12 17.52 -2.83
N VAL A 136 -9.65 17.40 -1.61
CA VAL A 136 -9.25 16.11 -1.01
C VAL A 136 -10.50 15.21 -0.78
N ASP A 137 -11.71 15.74 -0.93
CA ASP A 137 -12.98 15.04 -0.70
C ASP A 137 -14.10 15.65 -1.56
N SER A 138 -14.13 15.39 -2.86
CA SER A 138 -15.34 15.64 -3.64
C SER A 138 -16.12 14.33 -3.85
N GLY A 139 -16.99 14.06 -2.92
CA GLY A 139 -17.90 12.98 -2.71
C GLY A 139 -18.76 12.47 -3.85
N THR A 140 -18.19 12.00 -4.93
CA THR A 140 -18.85 11.07 -5.84
C THR A 140 -17.81 10.07 -6.30
N PHE A 141 -17.71 8.95 -5.58
CA PHE A 141 -16.92 7.82 -6.04
C PHE A 141 -17.46 7.36 -7.39
N GLY A 142 -16.58 7.10 -8.35
CA GLY A 142 -16.95 6.50 -9.61
C GLY A 142 -17.55 5.10 -9.40
N THR A 143 -18.26 4.59 -10.40
CA THR A 143 -18.69 3.18 -10.37
C THR A 143 -17.47 2.26 -10.30
N ILE A 144 -17.66 1.04 -9.80
CA ILE A 144 -16.59 0.01 -9.76
C ILE A 144 -15.97 -0.16 -11.15
N GLU A 145 -16.78 -0.17 -12.20
CA GLU A 145 -16.34 -0.30 -13.59
C GLU A 145 -15.40 0.85 -13.98
N SER A 146 -15.78 2.10 -13.70
CA SER A 146 -14.96 3.27 -14.05
C SER A 146 -13.67 3.33 -13.23
N ARG A 147 -13.70 2.85 -11.98
CA ARG A 147 -12.52 2.71 -11.11
C ARG A 147 -11.56 1.64 -11.63
N LEU A 148 -12.09 0.48 -12.03
CA LEU A 148 -11.32 -0.59 -12.68
C LEU A 148 -10.69 -0.12 -13.99
N GLU A 149 -11.45 0.57 -14.85
CA GLU A 149 -10.93 1.14 -16.10
C GLU A 149 -9.77 2.10 -15.85
N THR A 150 -9.90 2.98 -14.86
CA THR A 150 -8.84 3.92 -14.49
C THR A 150 -7.60 3.19 -13.94
N ALA A 151 -7.79 2.19 -13.07
CA ALA A 151 -6.71 1.39 -12.52
C ALA A 151 -6.00 0.59 -13.62
N CYS A 152 -6.75 -0.04 -14.53
CA CYS A 152 -6.19 -0.75 -15.69
C CYS A 152 -5.40 0.19 -16.60
N SER A 153 -5.93 1.40 -16.85
CA SER A 153 -5.24 2.38 -17.66
C SER A 153 -3.89 2.80 -17.05
N LEU A 154 -3.82 3.03 -15.74
CA LEU A 154 -2.56 3.35 -15.07
C LEU A 154 -1.60 2.14 -15.06
N ARG A 155 -2.12 0.92 -14.85
CA ARG A 155 -1.34 -0.32 -14.97
C ARG A 155 -0.72 -0.43 -16.36
N ASP A 156 -1.45 -0.21 -17.43
CA ASP A 156 -0.96 -0.32 -18.80
C ASP A 156 0.14 0.72 -19.12
N LEU A 157 0.08 1.89 -18.48
CA LEU A 157 1.10 2.94 -18.61
C LEU A 157 2.38 2.65 -17.81
N THR A 158 2.27 1.91 -16.69
CA THR A 158 3.36 1.77 -15.72
C THR A 158 3.91 0.35 -15.61
N GLY A 159 3.12 -0.66 -15.98
CA GLY A 159 3.41 -2.08 -15.75
C GLY A 159 3.21 -2.53 -14.30
N ALA A 160 2.85 -1.62 -13.38
CA ALA A 160 2.63 -1.94 -11.98
C ALA A 160 1.25 -2.55 -11.72
N VAL A 161 1.11 -3.37 -10.69
CA VAL A 161 -0.20 -3.67 -10.11
C VAL A 161 -0.75 -2.38 -9.51
N VAL A 162 -1.95 -1.98 -9.91
CA VAL A 162 -2.57 -0.74 -9.41
C VAL A 162 -3.68 -1.06 -8.44
N VAL A 163 -3.59 -0.49 -7.25
CA VAL A 163 -4.57 -0.61 -6.16
C VAL A 163 -5.25 0.74 -5.95
N MET A 164 -6.55 0.76 -6.10
CA MET A 164 -7.38 1.92 -5.77
C MET A 164 -8.22 1.60 -4.56
N THR A 165 -7.83 2.17 -3.40
CA THR A 165 -8.52 1.92 -2.14
C THR A 165 -9.77 2.79 -1.98
N GLY A 166 -10.79 2.25 -1.27
CA GLY A 166 -12.07 2.89 -1.03
C GLY A 166 -12.95 2.07 -0.09
N GLU A 167 -14.26 2.23 -0.21
CA GLU A 167 -15.24 1.35 0.47
C GLU A 167 -15.12 -0.10 -0.05
N GLU A 168 -14.93 -0.23 -1.35
CA GLU A 168 -14.50 -1.44 -2.02
C GLU A 168 -13.17 -1.16 -2.69
N ASP A 169 -12.16 -1.97 -2.43
CA ASP A 169 -10.86 -1.81 -3.08
C ASP A 169 -10.88 -2.48 -4.45
N VAL A 170 -10.31 -1.83 -5.46
CA VAL A 170 -10.12 -2.43 -6.78
C VAL A 170 -8.63 -2.65 -7.05
N VAL A 171 -8.29 -3.79 -7.63
CA VAL A 171 -6.93 -4.16 -7.99
C VAL A 171 -6.87 -4.51 -9.48
N ALA A 172 -6.04 -3.80 -10.22
CA ALA A 172 -5.70 -4.09 -11.60
C ALA A 172 -4.36 -4.82 -11.63
N GLY A 173 -4.39 -6.14 -11.66
CA GLY A 173 -3.22 -7.00 -11.84
C GLY A 173 -2.83 -7.13 -13.31
N LYS A 174 -1.77 -7.88 -13.59
CA LYS A 174 -1.25 -8.11 -14.95
C LYS A 174 -2.27 -8.85 -15.81
N GLU A 175 -2.86 -9.90 -15.27
CA GLU A 175 -3.79 -10.78 -16.00
C GLU A 175 -5.21 -10.71 -15.45
N ARG A 176 -5.36 -10.47 -14.15
CA ARG A 176 -6.64 -10.50 -13.44
C ARG A 176 -6.95 -9.18 -12.78
N ARG A 177 -8.22 -8.97 -12.54
CA ARG A 177 -8.75 -7.82 -11.80
C ARG A 177 -9.48 -8.34 -10.58
N PHE A 178 -9.39 -7.61 -9.49
CA PHE A 178 -10.02 -8.04 -8.24
C PHE A 178 -10.80 -6.88 -7.62
N ILE A 179 -11.86 -7.25 -6.90
CA ILE A 179 -12.58 -6.37 -5.99
C ILE A 179 -12.48 -7.00 -4.61
N VAL A 180 -11.98 -6.23 -3.65
CA VAL A 180 -11.87 -6.66 -2.25
C VAL A 180 -12.87 -5.84 -1.43
N ARG A 181 -13.78 -6.54 -0.70
CA ARG A 181 -14.86 -5.92 0.09
C ARG A 181 -14.63 -6.04 1.59
N ASN A 182 -13.42 -6.34 2.00
CA ASN A 182 -13.05 -6.29 3.40
C ASN A 182 -12.74 -4.86 3.82
N GLY A 183 -13.17 -4.49 4.99
CA GLY A 183 -12.93 -3.18 5.57
C GLY A 183 -14.06 -2.70 6.47
N HIS A 184 -13.80 -1.62 7.19
CA HIS A 184 -14.77 -1.00 8.06
C HIS A 184 -14.60 0.54 8.06
N PRO A 185 -15.68 1.35 8.09
CA PRO A 185 -15.59 2.82 8.06
C PRO A 185 -14.70 3.44 9.14
N TRP A 186 -14.51 2.76 10.26
CA TRP A 186 -13.61 3.25 11.31
C TRP A 186 -12.14 3.28 10.90
N MET A 187 -11.74 2.52 9.89
CA MET A 187 -10.38 2.59 9.33
C MET A 187 -10.06 3.98 8.78
N ALA A 188 -11.04 4.68 8.22
CA ALA A 188 -10.90 6.07 7.78
C ALA A 188 -10.88 7.09 8.94
N ARG A 189 -11.19 6.68 10.17
CA ARG A 189 -11.22 7.55 11.37
C ARG A 189 -9.94 7.49 12.21
N ILE A 190 -8.97 6.72 11.80
CA ILE A 190 -7.61 6.69 12.38
C ILE A 190 -6.60 7.12 11.33
N THR A 191 -5.61 7.90 11.75
CA THR A 191 -4.53 8.25 10.82
C THR A 191 -3.66 7.04 10.53
N GLY A 192 -3.17 6.93 9.30
CA GLY A 192 -2.18 5.95 8.92
C GLY A 192 -2.70 4.56 8.54
N SER A 193 -4.02 4.32 8.55
CA SER A 193 -4.56 3.02 8.11
C SER A 193 -4.05 2.62 6.71
N GLY A 194 -4.03 3.56 5.77
CA GLY A 194 -3.45 3.34 4.44
C GLY A 194 -1.95 3.07 4.49
N CYS A 195 -1.19 3.85 5.27
CA CYS A 195 0.25 3.65 5.39
C CYS A 195 0.61 2.30 6.06
N MET A 196 -0.20 1.85 7.03
CA MET A 196 -0.09 0.50 7.61
C MET A 196 -0.28 -0.58 6.56
N LEU A 197 -1.25 -0.39 5.65
CA LEU A 197 -1.48 -1.28 4.52
C LEU A 197 -0.28 -1.33 3.57
N ASP A 198 0.42 -0.20 3.32
CA ASP A 198 1.62 -0.19 2.48
C ASP A 198 2.71 -1.09 3.07
N GLY A 199 2.97 -0.97 4.39
CA GLY A 199 3.92 -1.84 5.08
C GLY A 199 3.53 -3.31 5.00
N LEU A 200 2.24 -3.60 5.18
CA LEU A 200 1.69 -4.95 5.07
C LEU A 200 1.84 -5.50 3.64
N MET A 201 1.53 -4.70 2.61
CA MET A 201 1.79 -5.06 1.21
C MET A 201 3.27 -5.36 0.98
N GLY A 202 4.17 -4.55 1.57
CA GLY A 202 5.60 -4.80 1.53
C GLY A 202 5.96 -6.19 2.07
N ALA A 203 5.37 -6.59 3.21
CA ALA A 203 5.61 -7.90 3.80
C ALA A 203 5.09 -9.06 2.92
N PHE A 204 3.84 -8.95 2.43
CA PHE A 204 3.27 -9.97 1.55
C PHE A 204 4.00 -10.06 0.20
N CYS A 205 4.28 -8.93 -0.44
CA CYS A 205 5.00 -8.92 -1.72
C CYS A 205 6.45 -9.41 -1.57
N GLY A 206 7.12 -9.06 -0.46
CA GLY A 206 8.46 -9.56 -0.16
C GLY A 206 8.49 -11.08 0.01
N LEU A 207 7.50 -11.66 0.70
CA LEU A 207 7.36 -13.11 0.83
C LEU A 207 7.17 -13.78 -0.54
N TYR A 208 6.31 -13.24 -1.41
CA TYR A 208 6.06 -13.80 -2.74
C TYR A 208 7.26 -13.60 -3.68
N GLY A 209 8.01 -12.51 -3.57
CA GLY A 209 9.24 -12.29 -4.33
C GLY A 209 10.31 -13.36 -4.05
N GLU A 210 10.35 -13.91 -2.84
CA GLU A 210 11.22 -15.03 -2.47
C GLU A 210 10.81 -16.37 -3.12
N LEU A 211 9.57 -16.49 -3.59
CA LEU A 211 9.07 -17.69 -4.28
C LEU A 211 9.43 -17.72 -5.78
N GLY A 212 10.07 -16.65 -6.28
CA GLY A 212 10.54 -16.52 -7.66
C GLY A 212 9.78 -15.48 -8.48
N PRO A 213 10.33 -15.08 -9.64
CA PRO A 213 9.78 -13.99 -10.46
C PRO A 213 8.41 -14.29 -11.09
N ASP A 214 7.97 -15.55 -11.08
CA ASP A 214 6.69 -15.99 -11.60
C ASP A 214 5.59 -16.02 -10.50
N GLY A 215 5.90 -15.58 -9.29
CA GLY A 215 4.92 -15.47 -8.22
C GLY A 215 3.84 -14.44 -8.55
N PRO A 216 2.55 -14.73 -8.26
CA PRO A 216 1.45 -13.82 -8.58
C PRO A 216 1.43 -12.63 -7.62
N LEU A 217 2.17 -11.58 -7.97
CA LEU A 217 2.29 -10.36 -7.16
C LEU A 217 0.92 -9.75 -6.81
N GLU A 218 -0.03 -9.81 -7.75
CA GLU A 218 -1.38 -9.34 -7.52
C GLU A 218 -2.12 -10.14 -6.44
N GLU A 219 -1.83 -11.44 -6.28
CA GLU A 219 -2.40 -12.24 -5.20
C GLU A 219 -1.84 -11.84 -3.84
N ALA A 220 -0.55 -11.57 -3.75
CA ALA A 220 0.06 -11.03 -2.54
C ALA A 220 -0.59 -9.71 -2.10
N VAL A 221 -0.82 -8.81 -3.06
CA VAL A 221 -1.50 -7.53 -2.84
C VAL A 221 -2.93 -7.74 -2.35
N VAL A 222 -3.69 -8.60 -3.01
CA VAL A 222 -5.09 -8.91 -2.65
C VAL A 222 -5.18 -9.55 -1.26
N MET A 223 -4.23 -10.41 -0.91
CA MET A 223 -4.18 -11.01 0.43
C MET A 223 -3.83 -9.99 1.50
N ALA A 224 -2.93 -9.05 1.23
CA ALA A 224 -2.63 -7.95 2.14
C ALA A 224 -3.86 -7.04 2.39
N LEU A 225 -4.60 -6.68 1.33
CA LEU A 225 -5.86 -5.94 1.42
C LEU A 225 -6.89 -6.69 2.27
N SER A 226 -7.10 -7.97 1.96
CA SER A 226 -8.07 -8.81 2.67
C SER A 226 -7.72 -8.97 4.16
N ALA A 227 -6.45 -9.20 4.49
CA ALA A 227 -5.97 -9.32 5.86
C ALA A 227 -6.19 -8.01 6.64
N HIS A 228 -5.80 -6.87 6.05
CA HIS A 228 -5.97 -5.56 6.68
C HIS A 228 -7.44 -5.19 6.89
N GLY A 229 -8.26 -5.36 5.85
CA GLY A 229 -9.68 -5.08 5.91
C GLY A 229 -10.43 -5.98 6.89
N LEU A 230 -10.14 -7.28 6.90
CA LEU A 230 -10.73 -8.23 7.85
C LEU A 230 -10.35 -7.89 9.30
N CYS A 231 -9.08 -7.56 9.57
CA CYS A 231 -8.67 -7.08 10.88
C CYS A 231 -9.42 -5.80 11.29
N GLY A 232 -9.70 -4.91 10.34
CA GLY A 232 -10.55 -3.74 10.57
C GLY A 232 -11.98 -4.08 10.95
N GLU A 233 -12.60 -5.06 10.30
CA GLU A 233 -13.94 -5.55 10.63
C GLU A 233 -13.99 -6.17 12.04
N LEU A 234 -13.03 -7.05 12.35
CA LEU A 234 -12.93 -7.69 13.65
C LEU A 234 -12.65 -6.70 14.79
N ALA A 235 -11.73 -5.74 14.54
CA ALA A 235 -11.42 -4.68 15.49
C ALA A 235 -12.62 -3.78 15.79
N ALA A 236 -13.42 -3.47 14.77
CA ALA A 236 -14.64 -2.68 14.94
C ALA A 236 -15.68 -3.38 15.81
N GLY A 237 -15.88 -4.68 15.60
CA GLY A 237 -16.75 -5.53 16.41
C GLY A 237 -16.35 -5.51 17.89
N ASP A 238 -15.07 -5.76 18.19
CA ASP A 238 -14.56 -5.78 19.57
C ASP A 238 -14.63 -4.39 20.23
N THR A 239 -14.35 -3.33 19.46
CA THR A 239 -14.43 -1.94 19.95
C THR A 239 -15.86 -1.57 20.33
N ALA A 240 -16.83 -1.89 19.47
CA ALA A 240 -18.24 -1.64 19.73
C ALA A 240 -18.75 -2.42 20.96
N GLY A 241 -18.38 -3.69 21.07
CA GLY A 241 -18.77 -4.55 22.20
C GLY A 241 -18.27 -4.06 23.56
N ARG A 242 -17.25 -3.21 23.59
CA ARG A 242 -16.66 -2.63 24.81
C ARG A 242 -16.92 -1.13 25.00
N GLY A 243 -17.71 -0.52 24.12
CA GLY A 243 -17.96 0.93 24.16
C GLY A 243 -16.71 1.77 23.91
N GLY A 244 -15.74 1.24 23.15
CA GLY A 244 -14.48 1.92 22.84
C GLY A 244 -14.62 2.96 21.71
N GLY A 245 -13.60 3.81 21.57
CA GLY A 245 -13.47 4.82 20.51
C GLY A 245 -12.37 4.47 19.50
N THR A 246 -11.94 5.47 18.72
CA THR A 246 -10.93 5.31 17.67
C THR A 246 -9.56 4.86 18.19
N GLY A 247 -9.16 5.26 19.40
CA GLY A 247 -7.93 4.79 20.04
C GLY A 247 -7.98 3.29 20.34
N THR A 248 -9.10 2.81 20.91
CA THR A 248 -9.33 1.38 21.15
C THR A 248 -9.38 0.60 19.85
N PHE A 249 -10.04 1.14 18.82
CA PHE A 249 -10.09 0.53 17.50
C PHE A 249 -8.68 0.34 16.91
N ARG A 250 -7.82 1.37 16.97
CA ARG A 250 -6.44 1.29 16.48
C ARG A 250 -5.64 0.22 17.23
N MET A 251 -5.81 0.11 18.54
CA MET A 251 -5.18 -0.94 19.34
C MET A 251 -5.66 -2.33 18.88
N TYR A 252 -6.98 -2.53 18.77
CA TYR A 252 -7.51 -3.82 18.32
C TYR A 252 -7.15 -4.16 16.88
N LEU A 253 -6.98 -3.18 15.98
CA LEU A 253 -6.52 -3.43 14.62
C LEU A 253 -5.14 -4.13 14.62
N MET A 254 -4.21 -3.65 15.47
CA MET A 254 -2.90 -4.28 15.66
C MET A 254 -3.01 -5.66 16.30
N ASP A 255 -3.84 -5.80 17.35
CA ASP A 255 -4.06 -7.08 18.03
C ASP A 255 -4.62 -8.12 17.06
N LYS A 256 -5.64 -7.75 16.26
CA LYS A 256 -6.23 -8.65 15.26
C LYS A 256 -5.23 -9.08 14.21
N MET A 257 -4.37 -8.18 13.74
CA MET A 257 -3.31 -8.56 12.79
C MET A 257 -2.32 -9.54 13.42
N SER A 258 -1.92 -9.35 14.67
CA SER A 258 -0.97 -10.24 15.35
C SER A 258 -1.55 -11.64 15.63
N LEU A 259 -2.87 -11.75 15.75
CA LEU A 259 -3.59 -12.99 16.03
C LEU A 259 -4.19 -13.63 14.76
N LEU A 260 -4.16 -12.96 13.62
CA LEU A 260 -4.76 -13.47 12.38
C LEU A 260 -4.05 -14.74 11.93
N ASP A 261 -4.78 -15.82 11.76
CA ASP A 261 -4.30 -17.08 11.19
C ASP A 261 -4.84 -17.31 9.76
N ASP A 262 -4.33 -18.36 9.11
CA ASP A 262 -4.70 -18.67 7.73
C ASP A 262 -6.17 -19.09 7.61
N GLU A 263 -6.70 -19.81 8.60
CA GLU A 263 -8.10 -20.28 8.61
C GLU A 263 -9.06 -19.10 8.72
N THR A 264 -8.79 -18.16 9.64
CA THR A 264 -9.60 -16.96 9.84
C THR A 264 -9.56 -16.07 8.59
N LEU A 265 -8.37 -15.88 7.99
CA LEU A 265 -8.22 -15.11 6.78
C LEU A 265 -8.97 -15.75 5.61
N GLU A 266 -8.82 -17.05 5.42
CA GLU A 266 -9.49 -17.78 4.31
C GLU A 266 -11.00 -17.71 4.40
N ARG A 267 -11.57 -17.84 5.61
CA ARG A 267 -13.01 -17.74 5.85
C ARG A 267 -13.56 -16.32 5.73
N GLY A 268 -12.73 -15.31 6.07
CA GLY A 268 -13.17 -13.91 6.17
C GLY A 268 -12.88 -13.08 4.93
N LYS A 269 -12.04 -13.52 4.01
CA LYS A 269 -11.73 -12.76 2.79
C LYS A 269 -12.95 -12.64 1.88
N LYS A 270 -13.15 -11.43 1.33
CA LYS A 270 -14.28 -11.09 0.45
C LYS A 270 -13.72 -10.61 -0.89
N ILE A 271 -13.31 -11.55 -1.73
CA ILE A 271 -12.63 -11.29 -3.00
C ILE A 271 -13.54 -11.70 -4.15
N GLU A 272 -13.70 -10.81 -5.13
CA GLU A 272 -14.33 -11.08 -6.43
C GLU A 272 -13.24 -10.97 -7.50
N ILE A 273 -13.14 -11.96 -8.38
CA ILE A 273 -12.20 -11.97 -9.53
C ILE A 273 -13.00 -11.62 -10.80
N ARG A 274 -12.45 -10.71 -11.62
CA ARG A 274 -13.04 -10.25 -12.89
C ARG A 274 -12.08 -10.34 -14.06
#